data_a3b7bd58b52d06d726f1c7d1defb4d9b
#
_entry.id   a3b7bd58b52d06d726f1c7d1defb4d9b
#
_cell.length_a   1.000
_cell.length_b   1.000
_cell.length_c   1.000
_cell.angle_alpha   90.00
_cell.angle_beta   90.00
_cell.angle_gamma   90.00
#
_symmetry.space_group_name_H-M   'P 1'
#
loop_
_entity.id
_entity.type
_entity.pdbx_description
1 polymer ?
#
loop_
_entity_poly.entity_id
_entity_poly.type
_entity_poly.pdbx_seq_one_letter_code
_entity_poly.pdbx_strand_id
1 'polypeptide(L)'
;MKNSRKMRGLLVMLIAFAFCFLAEPVKADDRTALDGIYVEDISVGGMTEEQITQAVNDKIEQLKPSVINLSAGEQNAQVTAGDLGLSCANPEVAREAVTIGQEGNVLKRFLTQNRLKNGETVTFSLKYTVDGEAARQAVENNTAVLNREATDATLTRENGEFIVNPGQTGCSVNVDESMAKVVNYLTTSWRGGIGGVELVTEETPAGGNPEQLALVKDLLGEGTTEYGNGTSGRKQNVAVGAEKINGTLVQPGEEFSVEAVVVPFDAENGYALAASYEMGKVVDSYGGGICQVSTTLYVAVLKAELEVTERYSHSMIVHYVDPSMDAAIAEGLKDLKFINNTDAPIYIEASADGSTLHFAIYGHETRDPNRTVRYESETTNTEDPTPSLTEDANASFGTIEQTSYGYQGSTARLWKIVNDNGNETKEQVNSSTYRMTSESIPWEQRRTMQRRVRKCRRRLRQMILQKQRKLQRNTARAVRHRVLRRRRKTAAMIRIRMVRKRRTTAAIQRKRRTMRTRRFLVTVRWEPVNCNIFREKWESRGKRSTDSVCFFV
;
A
#
# COMPACT_ATOMS: atom_id res chain seq x y z
N MET A 1 40.10 57.16 37.77
CA MET A 1 39.41 57.25 36.45
C MET A 1 37.97 56.66 36.42
N LYS A 2 37.22 56.61 37.51
CA LYS A 2 35.85 56.04 37.58
C LYS A 2 34.73 57.07 37.72
N ASN A 3 35.05 58.36 37.93
CA ASN A 3 34.07 59.43 38.16
C ASN A 3 33.69 60.26 36.91
N SER A 4 34.48 60.17 35.82
CA SER A 4 34.16 60.98 34.62
C SER A 4 33.09 60.38 33.70
N ARG A 5 32.80 59.06 33.79
CA ARG A 5 31.73 58.42 33.00
C ARG A 5 30.32 58.63 33.56
N LYS A 6 30.17 58.80 34.90
CA LYS A 6 28.88 59.09 35.54
C LYS A 6 28.41 60.52 35.31
N MET A 7 29.33 61.48 35.23
CA MET A 7 29.02 62.88 35.00
C MET A 7 28.64 63.16 33.54
N ARG A 8 29.16 62.38 32.55
CA ARG A 8 28.74 62.50 31.14
C ARG A 8 27.37 61.90 30.88
N GLY A 9 26.98 60.84 31.60
CA GLY A 9 25.63 60.25 31.52
C GLY A 9 24.54 61.17 32.08
N LEU A 10 24.85 61.86 33.17
CA LEU A 10 23.90 62.79 33.80
C LEU A 10 23.71 64.07 32.95
N LEU A 11 24.73 64.55 32.27
CA LEU A 11 24.67 65.73 31.40
C LEU A 11 23.87 65.45 30.12
N VAL A 12 23.97 64.21 29.55
CA VAL A 12 23.19 63.79 28.37
C VAL A 12 21.73 63.58 28.74
N MET A 13 21.42 63.10 29.96
CA MET A 13 20.05 62.95 30.45
C MET A 13 19.38 64.31 30.76
N LEU A 14 20.12 65.28 31.26
CA LEU A 14 19.63 66.63 31.50
C LEU A 14 19.40 67.41 30.20
N ILE A 15 20.22 67.20 29.15
CA ILE A 15 20.01 67.81 27.82
C ILE A 15 18.82 67.16 27.11
N ALA A 16 18.58 65.83 27.25
CA ALA A 16 17.42 65.17 26.71
C ALA A 16 16.09 65.61 27.42
N PHE A 17 16.17 65.88 28.74
CA PHE A 17 15.03 66.37 29.49
C PHE A 17 14.72 67.87 29.22
N ALA A 18 15.74 68.69 28.90
CA ALA A 18 15.52 70.08 28.50
C ALA A 18 15.00 70.21 27.05
N PHE A 19 15.26 69.21 26.17
CA PHE A 19 14.70 69.21 24.80
C PHE A 19 13.23 68.77 24.76
N CYS A 20 12.74 68.05 25.78
CA CYS A 20 11.29 67.69 25.88
C CYS A 20 10.40 68.84 26.38
N PHE A 21 11.00 69.92 26.92
CA PHE A 21 10.23 71.10 27.43
C PHE A 21 10.19 72.27 26.44
N LEU A 22 10.83 72.17 25.25
CA LEU A 22 10.80 73.20 24.22
C LEU A 22 10.04 72.78 22.96
N ALA A 23 9.24 71.65 23.02
CA ALA A 23 8.22 71.44 22.04
C ALA A 23 7.10 72.44 22.36
N GLU A 24 7.10 73.56 21.67
CA GLU A 24 5.91 74.40 21.64
C GLU A 24 4.74 73.47 21.21
N PRO A 25 3.57 73.54 21.91
CA PRO A 25 2.40 72.83 21.41
C PRO A 25 2.16 73.35 19.99
N VAL A 26 2.21 72.48 19.01
CA VAL A 26 1.73 72.79 17.66
C VAL A 26 0.32 73.31 17.85
N LYS A 27 0.11 74.61 17.58
CA LYS A 27 -1.24 75.18 17.64
C LYS A 27 -2.09 74.34 16.68
N ALA A 28 -3.10 73.67 17.26
CA ALA A 28 -4.15 73.06 16.43
C ALA A 28 -4.71 74.17 15.55
N ASP A 29 -4.93 73.85 14.27
CA ASP A 29 -5.52 74.78 13.33
C ASP A 29 -6.97 75.00 13.74
N ASP A 30 -7.25 76.13 14.36
CA ASP A 30 -8.58 76.51 14.88
C ASP A 30 -9.64 76.68 13.79
N ARG A 31 -9.32 76.32 12.52
CA ARG A 31 -10.29 76.36 11.43
C ARG A 31 -11.36 75.31 11.64
N THR A 32 -12.58 75.64 11.36
CA THR A 32 -13.74 74.73 11.41
C THR A 32 -14.28 74.52 9.99
N ALA A 33 -14.84 73.36 9.73
CA ALA A 33 -15.50 73.04 8.46
C ALA A 33 -16.74 74.01 8.28
N LEU A 34 -17.03 74.35 7.03
CA LEU A 34 -18.19 75.14 6.68
C LEU A 34 -19.48 74.30 6.75
N ASP A 35 -20.63 74.99 7.03
CA ASP A 35 -21.94 74.34 6.95
C ASP A 35 -22.20 73.78 5.54
N GLY A 36 -22.86 72.61 5.44
CA GLY A 36 -23.13 71.91 4.20
C GLY A 36 -22.02 70.92 3.82
N ILE A 37 -21.01 70.72 4.67
CA ILE A 37 -19.98 69.71 4.47
C ILE A 37 -20.33 68.47 5.30
N TYR A 38 -20.21 67.31 4.70
CA TYR A 38 -20.52 66.02 5.27
C TYR A 38 -19.33 65.04 5.05
N VAL A 39 -19.15 64.15 6.03
CA VAL A 39 -18.32 62.96 5.89
C VAL A 39 -19.26 61.76 6.04
N GLU A 40 -19.51 61.03 4.93
CA GLU A 40 -20.62 60.07 4.83
C GLU A 40 -21.97 60.76 5.25
N ASP A 41 -22.59 60.27 6.31
CA ASP A 41 -23.82 60.77 6.90
C ASP A 41 -23.59 61.77 8.05
N ILE A 42 -22.33 62.07 8.39
CA ILE A 42 -21.97 62.97 9.49
C ILE A 42 -21.91 64.40 8.97
N SER A 43 -22.77 65.28 9.51
CA SER A 43 -22.67 66.74 9.28
C SER A 43 -21.50 67.30 10.11
N VAL A 44 -20.47 67.81 9.42
CA VAL A 44 -19.23 68.27 10.05
C VAL A 44 -19.12 69.80 10.12
N GLY A 45 -20.17 70.53 9.70
CA GLY A 45 -20.19 71.97 9.78
C GLY A 45 -19.95 72.53 11.18
N GLY A 46 -19.04 73.48 11.32
CA GLY A 46 -18.61 74.06 12.62
C GLY A 46 -17.60 73.22 13.40
N MET A 47 -17.22 72.02 12.95
CA MET A 47 -16.26 71.15 13.62
C MET A 47 -14.80 71.46 13.21
N THR A 48 -13.86 71.32 14.15
CA THR A 48 -12.41 71.35 13.89
C THR A 48 -11.97 70.05 13.32
N GLU A 49 -10.72 70.01 12.78
CA GLU A 49 -10.11 68.76 12.27
C GLU A 49 -10.11 67.65 13.31
N GLU A 50 -9.77 67.97 14.58
CA GLU A 50 -9.78 67.01 15.67
C GLU A 50 -11.18 66.48 15.96
N GLN A 51 -12.20 67.36 15.94
CA GLN A 51 -13.59 66.95 16.17
C GLN A 51 -14.12 66.07 15.06
N ILE A 52 -13.76 66.39 13.81
CA ILE A 52 -14.12 65.54 12.65
C ILE A 52 -13.41 64.18 12.73
N THR A 53 -12.11 64.19 13.10
CA THR A 53 -11.33 62.95 13.29
C THR A 53 -11.98 62.09 14.39
N GLN A 54 -12.40 62.69 15.48
CA GLN A 54 -13.09 61.98 16.55
C GLN A 54 -14.44 61.41 16.07
N ALA A 55 -15.25 62.21 15.36
CA ALA A 55 -16.52 61.78 14.82
C ALA A 55 -16.36 60.60 13.80
N VAL A 56 -15.30 60.64 12.99
CA VAL A 56 -14.95 59.54 12.09
C VAL A 56 -14.57 58.29 12.88
N ASN A 57 -13.73 58.42 13.91
CA ASN A 57 -13.36 57.30 14.76
C ASN A 57 -14.59 56.73 15.49
N ASP A 58 -15.47 57.55 16.01
CA ASP A 58 -16.71 57.12 16.66
C ASP A 58 -17.60 56.35 15.67
N LYS A 59 -17.66 56.77 14.39
CA LYS A 59 -18.35 56.05 13.33
C LYS A 59 -17.73 54.68 13.07
N ILE A 60 -16.40 54.61 13.01
CA ILE A 60 -15.70 53.34 12.85
C ILE A 60 -16.01 52.41 14.03
N GLU A 61 -15.96 52.90 15.28
CA GLU A 61 -16.30 52.12 16.47
C GLU A 61 -17.75 51.59 16.43
N GLN A 62 -18.71 52.39 15.89
CA GLN A 62 -20.10 51.95 15.68
C GLN A 62 -20.23 50.87 14.61
N LEU A 63 -19.32 50.83 13.64
CA LEU A 63 -19.33 49.84 12.57
C LEU A 63 -18.64 48.53 12.96
N LYS A 64 -17.70 48.52 13.90
CA LYS A 64 -16.98 47.34 14.37
C LYS A 64 -17.85 46.15 14.77
N PRO A 65 -18.99 46.33 15.46
CA PRO A 65 -19.89 45.23 15.82
C PRO A 65 -20.66 44.64 14.63
N SER A 66 -20.55 45.21 13.42
CA SER A 66 -21.28 44.72 12.26
C SER A 66 -20.83 43.31 11.88
N VAL A 67 -21.81 42.43 11.70
CA VAL A 67 -21.57 41.01 11.38
C VAL A 67 -21.29 40.82 9.90
N ILE A 68 -20.23 40.12 9.61
CA ILE A 68 -19.88 39.66 8.27
C ILE A 68 -20.07 38.13 8.25
N ASN A 69 -21.03 37.65 7.47
CA ASN A 69 -21.27 36.23 7.24
C ASN A 69 -20.24 35.68 6.24
N LEU A 70 -19.54 34.63 6.64
CA LEU A 70 -18.59 33.93 5.83
C LEU A 70 -19.24 32.61 5.39
N SER A 71 -19.53 32.43 4.11
CA SER A 71 -20.21 31.23 3.60
C SER A 71 -19.26 30.31 2.85
N ALA A 72 -19.39 28.98 3.07
CA ALA A 72 -18.72 27.95 2.35
C ALA A 72 -19.76 26.88 1.94
N GLY A 73 -20.30 27.00 0.73
CA GLY A 73 -21.46 26.23 0.31
C GLY A 73 -22.68 26.48 1.22
N GLU A 74 -23.21 25.43 1.83
CA GLU A 74 -24.37 25.55 2.76
C GLU A 74 -23.99 25.96 4.19
N GLN A 75 -22.71 25.93 4.51
CA GLN A 75 -22.22 26.25 5.87
C GLN A 75 -21.86 27.74 5.99
N ASN A 76 -22.05 28.28 7.18
CA ASN A 76 -21.78 29.67 7.46
C ASN A 76 -21.04 29.83 8.79
N ALA A 77 -20.11 30.77 8.81
CA ALA A 77 -19.45 31.27 9.99
C ALA A 77 -19.64 32.77 10.06
N GLN A 78 -19.39 33.40 11.20
CA GLN A 78 -19.56 34.81 11.38
C GLN A 78 -18.34 35.44 12.03
N VAL A 79 -17.96 36.60 11.53
CA VAL A 79 -16.94 37.46 12.14
C VAL A 79 -17.50 38.87 12.25
N THR A 80 -16.96 39.69 13.13
CA THR A 80 -17.32 41.11 13.16
C THR A 80 -16.31 41.94 12.35
N ALA A 81 -16.74 43.11 11.88
CA ALA A 81 -15.82 44.03 11.21
C ALA A 81 -14.66 44.46 12.14
N GLY A 82 -14.92 44.48 13.45
CA GLY A 82 -13.92 44.75 14.49
C GLY A 82 -12.86 43.64 14.58
N ASP A 83 -13.28 42.36 14.55
CA ASP A 83 -12.37 41.21 14.55
C ASP A 83 -11.43 41.24 13.34
N LEU A 84 -11.90 41.79 12.21
CA LEU A 84 -11.13 42.00 11.01
C LEU A 84 -10.20 43.22 11.06
N GLY A 85 -10.17 43.97 12.17
CA GLY A 85 -9.34 45.16 12.35
C GLY A 85 -9.77 46.35 11.52
N LEU A 86 -11.11 46.55 11.37
CA LEU A 86 -11.68 47.68 10.63
C LEU A 86 -11.15 49.02 11.12
N SER A 87 -10.66 49.84 10.20
CA SER A 87 -10.20 51.20 10.47
C SER A 87 -10.42 52.11 9.25
N CYS A 88 -10.22 53.43 9.44
CA CYS A 88 -10.32 54.41 8.37
C CYS A 88 -9.03 54.42 7.52
N ALA A 89 -9.15 54.28 6.20
CA ALA A 89 -8.03 54.29 5.25
C ALA A 89 -7.67 55.69 4.74
N ASN A 90 -8.57 56.67 4.92
CA ASN A 90 -8.37 58.06 4.47
C ASN A 90 -8.61 59.06 5.61
N PRO A 91 -7.81 59.02 6.71
CA PRO A 91 -7.98 59.93 7.85
C PRO A 91 -7.79 61.40 7.47
N GLU A 92 -7.12 61.70 6.35
CA GLU A 92 -6.96 63.02 5.76
C GLU A 92 -8.29 63.70 5.41
N VAL A 93 -9.38 62.95 5.31
CA VAL A 93 -10.73 63.46 5.04
C VAL A 93 -11.14 64.57 6.03
N ALA A 94 -10.72 64.46 7.31
CA ALA A 94 -10.98 65.48 8.32
C ALA A 94 -10.34 66.83 7.93
N ARG A 95 -9.09 66.81 7.56
CA ARG A 95 -8.36 67.96 7.08
C ARG A 95 -8.94 68.52 5.78
N GLU A 96 -9.25 67.64 4.81
CA GLU A 96 -9.86 68.05 3.56
C GLU A 96 -11.19 68.75 3.77
N ALA A 97 -12.05 68.25 4.69
CA ALA A 97 -13.33 68.86 5.03
C ALA A 97 -13.16 70.27 5.58
N VAL A 98 -12.20 70.50 6.48
CA VAL A 98 -11.92 71.83 7.05
C VAL A 98 -11.39 72.81 6.02
N THR A 99 -10.67 72.33 4.98
CA THR A 99 -10.06 73.24 3.96
C THR A 99 -11.02 73.68 2.87
N ILE A 100 -12.16 72.99 2.69
CA ILE A 100 -13.17 73.37 1.65
C ILE A 100 -13.65 74.79 1.84
N GLY A 101 -13.53 75.60 0.80
CA GLY A 101 -13.96 76.98 0.80
C GLY A 101 -13.08 77.94 1.65
N GLN A 102 -12.00 77.42 2.23
CA GLN A 102 -11.05 78.18 3.04
C GLN A 102 -9.67 78.33 2.36
N GLU A 103 -9.38 77.52 1.39
CA GLU A 103 -8.11 77.54 0.65
C GLU A 103 -8.28 77.97 -0.80
N GLY A 104 -7.19 78.54 -1.36
CA GLY A 104 -7.13 79.05 -2.73
C GLY A 104 -7.30 80.59 -2.81
N ASN A 105 -7.48 81.12 -4.01
CA ASN A 105 -7.65 82.55 -4.21
C ASN A 105 -8.99 83.03 -3.69
N VAL A 106 -9.10 84.36 -3.43
CA VAL A 106 -10.31 84.97 -2.81
C VAL A 106 -11.59 84.70 -3.62
N LEU A 107 -11.50 84.66 -4.95
CA LEU A 107 -12.67 84.40 -5.80
C LEU A 107 -13.13 82.91 -5.64
N LYS A 108 -12.22 81.94 -5.64
CA LYS A 108 -12.57 80.54 -5.42
C LYS A 108 -13.19 80.32 -4.08
N ARG A 109 -12.64 80.89 -3.01
CA ARG A 109 -13.20 80.83 -1.63
C ARG A 109 -14.58 81.37 -1.61
N PHE A 110 -14.78 82.57 -2.12
CA PHE A 110 -16.09 83.23 -2.17
C PHE A 110 -17.16 82.42 -2.91
N LEU A 111 -16.82 81.91 -4.09
CA LEU A 111 -17.73 81.09 -4.91
C LEU A 111 -18.10 79.77 -4.16
N THR A 112 -17.16 79.08 -3.55
CA THR A 112 -17.43 77.87 -2.81
C THR A 112 -18.29 78.11 -1.58
N GLN A 113 -17.98 79.15 -0.79
CA GLN A 113 -18.77 79.55 0.35
C GLN A 113 -20.20 79.99 -0.01
N ASN A 114 -20.37 80.69 -1.13
CA ASN A 114 -21.70 81.10 -1.59
C ASN A 114 -22.54 79.91 -2.09
N ARG A 115 -21.90 78.89 -2.76
CA ARG A 115 -22.59 77.65 -3.14
C ARG A 115 -23.08 76.87 -1.94
N LEU A 116 -22.25 76.69 -0.92
CA LEU A 116 -22.63 76.03 0.35
C LEU A 116 -23.76 76.78 1.05
N LYS A 117 -23.68 78.11 1.13
CA LYS A 117 -24.76 78.97 1.72
C LYS A 117 -26.09 78.87 0.97
N ASN A 118 -26.03 78.55 -0.35
CA ASN A 118 -27.21 78.35 -1.18
C ASN A 118 -27.78 76.94 -1.10
N GLY A 119 -27.27 76.08 -0.19
CA GLY A 119 -27.79 74.74 0.08
C GLY A 119 -27.12 73.66 -0.71
N GLU A 120 -26.05 73.96 -1.46
CA GLU A 120 -25.19 72.85 -2.05
C GLU A 120 -24.47 72.15 -0.90
N THR A 121 -24.29 70.87 -1.03
CA THR A 121 -23.55 70.04 -0.05
C THR A 121 -22.31 69.40 -0.67
N VAL A 122 -21.29 69.20 0.13
CA VAL A 122 -20.09 68.46 -0.21
C VAL A 122 -19.97 67.29 0.71
N THR A 123 -20.02 66.06 0.18
CA THR A 123 -19.92 64.86 0.96
C THR A 123 -18.60 64.13 0.62
N PHE A 124 -17.82 63.84 1.63
CA PHE A 124 -16.64 63.02 1.56
C PHE A 124 -17.01 61.59 1.92
N SER A 125 -16.53 60.64 1.11
CA SER A 125 -16.69 59.20 1.42
C SER A 125 -15.54 58.70 2.29
N LEU A 126 -15.86 57.91 3.30
CA LEU A 126 -14.90 57.18 4.07
C LEU A 126 -14.42 55.97 3.26
N LYS A 127 -13.13 55.75 3.32
CA LYS A 127 -12.53 54.53 2.82
C LYS A 127 -12.16 53.64 4.02
N TYR A 128 -12.53 52.38 3.93
CA TYR A 128 -12.23 51.43 4.98
C TYR A 128 -10.97 50.65 4.63
N THR A 129 -10.24 50.26 5.66
CA THR A 129 -9.15 49.29 5.58
C THR A 129 -9.28 48.34 6.77
N VAL A 130 -8.63 47.19 6.66
CA VAL A 130 -8.57 46.16 7.69
C VAL A 130 -7.13 45.84 8.03
N ASP A 131 -6.89 45.42 9.26
CA ASP A 131 -5.58 44.88 9.63
C ASP A 131 -5.42 43.48 9.05
N GLY A 132 -4.37 43.30 8.23
CA GLY A 132 -4.17 42.05 7.46
C GLY A 132 -3.92 40.83 8.39
N GLU A 133 -3.23 41.03 9.50
CA GLU A 133 -2.96 39.93 10.47
C GLU A 133 -4.22 39.59 11.26
N ALA A 134 -4.93 40.63 11.79
CA ALA A 134 -6.18 40.41 12.49
C ALA A 134 -7.24 39.77 11.58
N ALA A 135 -7.35 40.21 10.34
CA ALA A 135 -8.27 39.64 9.35
C ALA A 135 -7.94 38.15 9.05
N ARG A 136 -6.65 37.84 8.86
CA ARG A 136 -6.21 36.45 8.68
C ARG A 136 -6.60 35.58 9.86
N GLN A 137 -6.29 36.03 11.07
CA GLN A 137 -6.53 35.27 12.29
C GLN A 137 -8.04 35.12 12.56
N ALA A 138 -8.82 36.15 12.28
CA ALA A 138 -10.28 36.10 12.43
C ALA A 138 -10.89 35.11 11.41
N VAL A 139 -10.46 35.13 10.14
CA VAL A 139 -10.93 34.17 9.13
C VAL A 139 -10.52 32.76 9.52
N GLU A 140 -9.26 32.51 9.84
CA GLU A 140 -8.75 31.18 10.20
C GLU A 140 -9.50 30.59 11.40
N ASN A 141 -9.64 31.36 12.51
CA ASN A 141 -10.28 30.87 13.73
C ASN A 141 -11.78 30.59 13.56
N ASN A 142 -12.47 31.40 12.77
CA ASN A 142 -13.93 31.29 12.64
C ASN A 142 -14.35 30.34 11.50
N THR A 143 -13.47 30.09 10.55
CA THR A 143 -13.78 29.18 9.44
C THR A 143 -13.27 27.75 9.65
N ALA A 144 -12.48 27.48 10.70
CA ALA A 144 -12.02 26.14 11.03
C ALA A 144 -13.16 25.11 11.16
N VAL A 145 -14.31 25.54 11.64
CA VAL A 145 -15.52 24.70 11.78
C VAL A 145 -16.17 24.35 10.44
N LEU A 146 -15.83 25.05 9.38
CA LEU A 146 -16.32 24.80 8.01
C LEU A 146 -15.48 23.74 7.29
N ASN A 147 -14.30 23.43 7.83
CA ASN A 147 -13.45 22.41 7.28
C ASN A 147 -14.00 21.02 7.61
N ARG A 148 -13.98 20.14 6.63
CA ARG A 148 -14.40 18.76 6.77
C ARG A 148 -13.39 17.88 6.05
N GLU A 149 -12.88 16.87 6.75
CA GLU A 149 -12.01 15.89 6.14
C GLU A 149 -12.79 15.00 5.14
N ALA A 150 -12.10 14.58 4.08
CA ALA A 150 -12.65 13.58 3.19
C ALA A 150 -12.75 12.24 3.94
N THR A 151 -13.84 11.53 3.74
CA THR A 151 -13.98 10.14 4.21
C THR A 151 -14.23 9.25 3.01
N ASP A 152 -13.48 8.14 2.93
CA ASP A 152 -13.60 7.22 1.81
C ASP A 152 -14.91 6.42 1.88
N ALA A 153 -15.39 6.00 0.70
CA ALA A 153 -16.47 5.04 0.63
C ALA A 153 -16.00 3.71 1.22
N THR A 154 -16.81 3.10 2.07
CA THR A 154 -16.51 1.83 2.74
C THR A 154 -17.62 0.81 2.51
N LEU A 155 -17.25 -0.45 2.60
CA LEU A 155 -18.17 -1.58 2.57
C LEU A 155 -18.10 -2.30 3.92
N THR A 156 -19.23 -2.46 4.56
CA THR A 156 -19.37 -3.28 5.77
C THR A 156 -20.32 -4.43 5.52
N ARG A 157 -20.17 -5.51 6.31
CA ARG A 157 -21.12 -6.62 6.25
C ARG A 157 -21.75 -6.82 7.61
N GLU A 158 -23.07 -6.68 7.68
CA GLU A 158 -23.84 -6.81 8.91
C GLU A 158 -25.01 -7.78 8.69
N ASN A 159 -25.17 -8.72 9.60
CA ASN A 159 -26.23 -9.75 9.52
C ASN A 159 -26.28 -10.51 8.18
N GLY A 160 -25.13 -10.63 7.50
CA GLY A 160 -25.02 -11.31 6.21
C GLY A 160 -25.31 -10.43 4.98
N GLU A 161 -25.66 -9.16 5.17
CA GLU A 161 -25.91 -8.20 4.09
C GLU A 161 -24.77 -7.20 3.97
N PHE A 162 -24.44 -6.79 2.75
CA PHE A 162 -23.46 -5.76 2.47
C PHE A 162 -24.10 -4.37 2.52
N ILE A 163 -23.48 -3.46 3.25
CA ILE A 163 -23.88 -2.07 3.39
C ILE A 163 -22.77 -1.20 2.82
N VAL A 164 -23.07 -0.49 1.73
CA VAL A 164 -22.17 0.51 1.17
C VAL A 164 -22.38 1.83 1.91
N ASN A 165 -21.38 2.30 2.59
CA ASN A 165 -21.36 3.63 3.17
C ASN A 165 -20.70 4.57 2.14
N PRO A 166 -21.44 5.49 1.53
CA PRO A 166 -20.85 6.42 0.58
C PRO A 166 -19.83 7.30 1.29
N GLY A 167 -18.73 7.55 0.65
CA GLY A 167 -17.74 8.48 1.16
C GLY A 167 -18.28 9.91 1.19
N GLN A 168 -17.59 10.79 1.84
CA GLN A 168 -17.91 12.21 1.91
C GLN A 168 -16.73 13.03 1.40
N THR A 169 -16.96 13.86 0.38
CA THR A 169 -15.97 14.82 -0.11
C THR A 169 -15.54 15.75 1.02
N GLY A 170 -14.25 15.89 1.20
CA GLY A 170 -13.65 16.86 2.10
C GLY A 170 -13.79 18.27 1.54
N CYS A 171 -13.81 19.24 2.42
CA CYS A 171 -13.83 20.65 2.08
C CYS A 171 -12.93 21.39 3.05
N SER A 172 -12.00 22.19 2.54
CA SER A 172 -11.15 23.05 3.33
C SER A 172 -11.22 24.48 2.81
N VAL A 173 -11.25 25.45 3.72
CA VAL A 173 -11.23 26.86 3.37
C VAL A 173 -9.81 27.28 3.03
N ASN A 174 -9.60 27.83 1.83
CA ASN A 174 -8.36 28.50 1.46
C ASN A 174 -8.33 29.88 2.15
N VAL A 175 -7.64 29.96 3.29
CA VAL A 175 -7.62 31.14 4.16
C VAL A 175 -7.05 32.35 3.43
N ASP A 176 -5.98 32.20 2.64
CA ASP A 176 -5.32 33.32 1.97
C ASP A 176 -6.23 33.98 0.92
N GLU A 177 -6.84 33.18 0.05
CA GLU A 177 -7.74 33.68 -0.98
C GLU A 177 -9.06 34.21 -0.38
N SER A 178 -9.58 33.52 0.64
CA SER A 178 -10.77 33.95 1.35
C SER A 178 -10.55 35.27 2.06
N MET A 179 -9.43 35.43 2.77
CA MET A 179 -9.03 36.71 3.39
C MET A 179 -8.96 37.83 2.34
N ALA A 180 -8.34 37.57 1.17
CA ALA A 180 -8.28 38.56 0.10
C ALA A 180 -9.67 38.98 -0.38
N LYS A 181 -10.63 38.05 -0.49
CA LYS A 181 -12.04 38.38 -0.80
C LYS A 181 -12.70 39.21 0.29
N VAL A 182 -12.52 38.84 1.56
CA VAL A 182 -13.08 39.57 2.71
C VAL A 182 -12.55 41.00 2.77
N VAL A 183 -11.22 41.15 2.64
CA VAL A 183 -10.57 42.48 2.59
C VAL A 183 -11.11 43.31 1.43
N ASN A 184 -11.15 42.74 0.24
CA ASN A 184 -11.67 43.42 -0.95
C ASN A 184 -13.13 43.83 -0.77
N TYR A 185 -13.98 42.96 -0.23
CA TYR A 185 -15.38 43.27 0.03
C TYR A 185 -15.52 44.46 0.98
N LEU A 186 -14.83 44.45 2.15
CA LEU A 186 -14.91 45.50 3.16
C LEU A 186 -14.36 46.82 2.64
N THR A 187 -13.30 46.82 1.84
CA THR A 187 -12.66 48.05 1.35
C THR A 187 -13.36 48.66 0.15
N THR A 188 -14.03 47.85 -0.68
CA THR A 188 -14.61 48.34 -1.95
C THR A 188 -16.13 48.44 -1.94
N SER A 189 -16.83 47.48 -1.35
CA SER A 189 -18.28 47.29 -1.53
C SER A 189 -19.10 47.50 -0.30
N TRP A 190 -18.57 47.15 0.88
CA TRP A 190 -19.29 47.27 2.14
C TRP A 190 -19.42 48.74 2.62
N ARG A 191 -20.56 49.09 3.13
CA ARG A 191 -20.87 50.46 3.61
C ARG A 191 -21.51 50.46 5.01
N GLY A 192 -21.35 49.37 5.77
CA GLY A 192 -21.94 49.18 7.10
C GLY A 192 -23.06 48.14 7.11
N GLY A 193 -23.44 47.72 8.30
CA GLY A 193 -24.48 46.71 8.54
C GLY A 193 -24.00 45.27 8.28
N ILE A 194 -24.94 44.34 8.13
CA ILE A 194 -24.66 42.93 7.92
C ILE A 194 -24.09 42.75 6.52
N GLY A 195 -22.92 42.14 6.46
CA GLY A 195 -22.23 41.75 5.20
C GLY A 195 -22.25 40.25 4.94
N GLY A 196 -21.86 39.85 3.72
CA GLY A 196 -21.70 38.46 3.37
C GLY A 196 -20.60 38.29 2.33
N VAL A 197 -19.75 37.30 2.55
CA VAL A 197 -18.66 36.94 1.64
C VAL A 197 -18.63 35.42 1.45
N GLU A 198 -18.68 35.00 0.22
CA GLU A 198 -18.46 33.60 -0.14
C GLU A 198 -16.95 33.31 -0.15
N LEU A 199 -16.54 32.37 0.69
CA LEU A 199 -15.16 31.95 0.85
C LEU A 199 -14.67 31.14 -0.37
N VAL A 200 -13.37 31.01 -0.49
CA VAL A 200 -12.75 30.07 -1.44
C VAL A 200 -12.54 28.76 -0.71
N THR A 201 -13.07 27.69 -1.26
CA THR A 201 -12.95 26.35 -0.71
C THR A 201 -12.22 25.45 -1.71
N GLU A 202 -11.42 24.53 -1.15
CA GLU A 202 -10.77 23.43 -1.88
C GLU A 202 -11.50 22.14 -1.50
N GLU A 203 -11.94 21.40 -2.51
CA GLU A 203 -12.58 20.11 -2.33
C GLU A 203 -11.55 19.00 -2.45
N THR A 204 -11.55 18.08 -1.49
CA THR A 204 -10.80 16.82 -1.56
C THR A 204 -11.83 15.72 -1.85
N PRO A 205 -11.78 15.10 -3.04
CA PRO A 205 -12.70 14.02 -3.37
C PRO A 205 -12.62 12.88 -2.36
N ALA A 206 -13.75 12.28 -2.03
CA ALA A 206 -13.80 11.01 -1.29
C ALA A 206 -13.09 9.92 -2.10
N GLY A 207 -12.27 9.12 -1.43
CA GLY A 207 -11.71 7.91 -2.02
C GLY A 207 -12.75 6.80 -2.14
N GLY A 208 -12.41 5.76 -2.93
CA GLY A 208 -13.29 4.65 -3.21
C GLY A 208 -14.39 5.00 -4.23
N ASN A 209 -15.04 3.97 -4.71
CA ASN A 209 -16.15 4.10 -5.67
C ASN A 209 -17.36 3.33 -5.14
N PRO A 210 -18.42 3.99 -4.65
CA PRO A 210 -19.60 3.34 -4.10
C PRO A 210 -20.28 2.40 -5.11
N GLU A 211 -20.25 2.72 -6.41
CA GLU A 211 -20.84 1.89 -7.48
C GLU A 211 -20.06 0.57 -7.62
N GLN A 212 -18.74 0.63 -7.55
CA GLN A 212 -17.89 -0.56 -7.56
C GLN A 212 -18.07 -1.39 -6.28
N LEU A 213 -18.17 -0.75 -5.11
CA LEU A 213 -18.43 -1.44 -3.86
C LEU A 213 -19.79 -2.16 -3.86
N ALA A 214 -20.80 -1.60 -4.52
CA ALA A 214 -22.13 -2.21 -4.64
C ALA A 214 -22.16 -3.48 -5.51
N LEU A 215 -21.09 -3.76 -6.28
CA LEU A 215 -20.95 -5.01 -7.03
C LEU A 215 -20.53 -6.18 -6.12
N VAL A 216 -19.98 -5.90 -4.93
CA VAL A 216 -19.54 -6.92 -3.97
C VAL A 216 -20.75 -7.51 -3.25
N LYS A 217 -21.26 -8.64 -3.75
CA LYS A 217 -22.46 -9.29 -3.20
C LYS A 217 -22.44 -10.82 -3.31
N ASP A 218 -21.67 -11.36 -4.27
CA ASP A 218 -21.67 -12.76 -4.60
C ASP A 218 -20.51 -13.49 -3.90
N LEU A 219 -20.73 -14.73 -3.42
CA LEU A 219 -19.68 -15.57 -2.87
C LEU A 219 -18.86 -16.16 -4.02
N LEU A 220 -17.62 -15.72 -4.16
CA LEU A 220 -16.71 -16.22 -5.20
C LEU A 220 -15.98 -17.50 -4.79
N GLY A 221 -15.64 -17.63 -3.50
CA GLY A 221 -14.96 -18.79 -2.97
C GLY A 221 -14.92 -18.81 -1.45
N GLU A 222 -14.84 -20.00 -0.85
CA GLU A 222 -14.77 -20.17 0.59
C GLU A 222 -13.79 -21.29 0.98
N GLY A 223 -13.17 -21.16 2.13
CA GLY A 223 -12.28 -22.14 2.73
C GLY A 223 -12.63 -22.38 4.20
N THR A 224 -12.55 -23.65 4.64
CA THR A 224 -12.83 -24.00 6.02
C THR A 224 -11.82 -25.04 6.52
N THR A 225 -11.30 -24.86 7.74
CA THR A 225 -10.43 -25.83 8.40
C THR A 225 -10.73 -25.94 9.89
N GLU A 226 -10.53 -27.14 10.44
CA GLU A 226 -10.74 -27.42 11.86
C GLU A 226 -9.48 -27.17 12.70
N TYR A 227 -9.62 -26.49 13.85
CA TYR A 227 -8.53 -26.23 14.79
C TYR A 227 -8.93 -26.43 16.27
N GLY A 228 -10.10 -27.01 16.50
CA GLY A 228 -10.69 -27.17 17.83
C GLY A 228 -9.85 -27.92 18.85
N ASN A 229 -8.96 -28.81 18.41
CA ASN A 229 -8.04 -29.59 19.24
C ASN A 229 -6.76 -28.81 19.65
N GLY A 230 -6.60 -27.54 19.20
CA GLY A 230 -5.45 -26.71 19.52
C GLY A 230 -5.44 -26.22 20.98
N THR A 231 -4.25 -25.88 21.48
CA THR A 231 -4.08 -25.20 22.76
C THR A 231 -4.77 -23.82 22.77
N SER A 232 -5.02 -23.25 23.94
CA SER A 232 -5.61 -21.92 24.06
C SER A 232 -4.81 -20.84 23.31
N GLY A 233 -3.46 -20.87 23.41
CA GLY A 233 -2.59 -19.93 22.68
C GLY A 233 -2.72 -20.08 21.17
N ARG A 234 -2.79 -21.32 20.65
CA ARG A 234 -3.03 -21.56 19.22
C ARG A 234 -4.40 -21.03 18.77
N LYS A 235 -5.44 -21.26 19.56
CA LYS A 235 -6.79 -20.76 19.26
C LYS A 235 -6.83 -19.23 19.22
N GLN A 236 -6.16 -18.60 20.18
CA GLN A 236 -6.00 -17.15 20.23
C GLN A 236 -5.30 -16.63 18.96
N ASN A 237 -4.17 -17.22 18.57
CA ASN A 237 -3.42 -16.80 17.38
C ASN A 237 -4.23 -16.93 16.10
N VAL A 238 -4.98 -18.02 15.94
CA VAL A 238 -5.86 -18.21 14.78
C VAL A 238 -6.96 -17.16 14.75
N ALA A 239 -7.58 -16.86 15.91
CA ALA A 239 -8.61 -15.83 16.00
C ALA A 239 -8.06 -14.44 15.67
N VAL A 240 -6.91 -14.06 16.24
CA VAL A 240 -6.24 -12.78 15.97
C VAL A 240 -5.87 -12.65 14.49
N GLY A 241 -5.29 -13.70 13.89
CA GLY A 241 -4.95 -13.66 12.46
C GLY A 241 -6.17 -13.56 11.56
N ALA A 242 -7.26 -14.25 11.90
CA ALA A 242 -8.52 -14.14 11.17
C ALA A 242 -9.14 -12.74 11.30
N GLU A 243 -9.16 -12.18 12.52
CA GLU A 243 -9.69 -10.85 12.80
C GLU A 243 -8.95 -9.75 12.03
N LYS A 244 -7.61 -9.83 11.96
CA LYS A 244 -6.80 -8.86 11.22
C LYS A 244 -7.08 -8.86 9.71
N ILE A 245 -7.45 -9.99 9.14
CA ILE A 245 -7.77 -10.13 7.70
C ILE A 245 -9.24 -9.82 7.43
N ASN A 246 -10.11 -10.07 8.42
CA ASN A 246 -11.55 -9.87 8.26
C ASN A 246 -11.91 -8.43 7.88
N GLY A 247 -12.78 -8.25 6.90
CA GLY A 247 -13.23 -6.94 6.45
C GLY A 247 -12.30 -6.27 5.43
N THR A 248 -11.25 -6.95 4.99
CA THR A 248 -10.33 -6.39 4.01
C THR A 248 -10.99 -6.28 2.64
N LEU A 249 -10.90 -5.10 2.04
CA LEU A 249 -11.22 -4.84 0.64
C LEU A 249 -9.95 -4.83 -0.19
N VAL A 250 -9.94 -5.55 -1.30
CA VAL A 250 -8.83 -5.57 -2.26
C VAL A 250 -9.35 -5.07 -3.60
N GLN A 251 -8.79 -3.97 -4.11
CA GLN A 251 -9.23 -3.35 -5.34
C GLN A 251 -8.84 -4.18 -6.58
N PRO A 252 -9.52 -4.01 -7.72
CA PRO A 252 -9.10 -4.64 -8.98
C PRO A 252 -7.64 -4.32 -9.32
N GLY A 253 -6.85 -5.36 -9.58
CA GLY A 253 -5.41 -5.28 -9.85
C GLY A 253 -4.50 -5.09 -8.62
N GLU A 254 -5.07 -4.95 -7.43
CA GLU A 254 -4.30 -4.85 -6.19
C GLU A 254 -3.80 -6.23 -5.72
N GLU A 255 -2.57 -6.26 -5.22
CA GLU A 255 -1.98 -7.44 -4.59
C GLU A 255 -2.19 -7.42 -3.08
N PHE A 256 -2.76 -8.47 -2.54
CA PHE A 256 -2.90 -8.69 -1.09
C PHE A 256 -1.78 -9.59 -0.58
N SER A 257 -1.15 -9.20 0.52
CA SER A 257 -0.12 -9.94 1.25
C SER A 257 -0.64 -10.33 2.63
N VAL A 258 -0.66 -11.62 2.93
CA VAL A 258 -1.07 -12.10 4.26
C VAL A 258 -0.08 -11.66 5.32
N GLU A 259 1.23 -11.78 5.03
CA GLU A 259 2.27 -11.36 5.95
C GLU A 259 2.13 -9.90 6.35
N ALA A 260 1.93 -9.00 5.38
CA ALA A 260 1.80 -7.56 5.63
C ALA A 260 0.68 -7.20 6.62
N VAL A 261 -0.38 -8.03 6.69
CA VAL A 261 -1.53 -7.80 7.58
C VAL A 261 -1.34 -8.44 8.95
N VAL A 262 -0.75 -9.65 9.01
CA VAL A 262 -0.75 -10.43 10.26
C VAL A 262 0.48 -10.19 11.13
N VAL A 263 1.60 -9.70 10.60
CA VAL A 263 2.80 -9.40 11.40
C VAL A 263 2.68 -8.04 12.11
N PRO A 264 3.51 -7.77 13.14
CA PRO A 264 4.48 -8.67 13.77
C PRO A 264 3.82 -9.69 14.69
N PHE A 265 4.48 -10.84 14.88
CA PHE A 265 4.02 -11.90 15.79
C PHE A 265 4.56 -11.66 17.20
N ASP A 266 3.87 -10.91 18.02
CA ASP A 266 4.23 -10.60 19.40
C ASP A 266 3.00 -10.45 20.31
N ALA A 267 3.24 -10.27 21.60
CA ALA A 267 2.18 -10.13 22.60
C ALA A 267 1.41 -8.79 22.46
N GLU A 268 2.05 -7.74 21.98
CA GLU A 268 1.45 -6.40 21.82
C GLU A 268 0.38 -6.42 20.72
N ASN A 269 0.59 -7.28 19.72
CA ASN A 269 -0.34 -7.53 18.61
C ASN A 269 -1.36 -8.63 18.90
N GLY A 270 -1.48 -9.08 20.17
CA GLY A 270 -2.49 -10.02 20.61
C GLY A 270 -2.11 -11.50 20.45
N TYR A 271 -0.91 -11.82 19.99
CA TYR A 271 -0.48 -13.20 19.82
C TYR A 271 0.01 -13.83 21.11
N ALA A 272 -0.18 -15.13 21.24
CA ALA A 272 0.26 -15.95 22.36
C ALA A 272 1.36 -16.94 21.93
N LEU A 273 2.12 -17.43 22.91
CA LEU A 273 3.04 -18.53 22.68
C LEU A 273 2.25 -19.82 22.41
N ALA A 274 2.56 -20.47 21.32
CA ALA A 274 1.99 -21.75 20.93
C ALA A 274 2.97 -22.54 20.08
N ALA A 275 2.75 -23.85 20.01
CA ALA A 275 3.60 -24.75 19.23
C ALA A 275 3.62 -24.37 17.75
N SER A 276 4.81 -24.16 17.22
CA SER A 276 5.10 -23.98 15.81
C SER A 276 6.21 -24.91 15.33
N TYR A 277 6.32 -25.07 14.02
CA TYR A 277 7.34 -25.93 13.40
C TYR A 277 8.50 -25.08 12.90
N GLU A 278 9.64 -25.14 13.59
CA GLU A 278 10.87 -24.46 13.16
C GLU A 278 11.99 -25.48 12.92
N MET A 279 12.57 -25.45 11.74
CA MET A 279 13.67 -26.36 11.32
C MET A 279 13.41 -27.85 11.61
N GLY A 280 12.15 -28.29 11.47
CA GLY A 280 11.77 -29.69 11.74
C GLY A 280 11.61 -30.05 13.22
N LYS A 281 11.56 -29.08 14.12
CA LYS A 281 11.27 -29.24 15.55
C LYS A 281 10.01 -28.48 15.91
N VAL A 282 9.34 -28.95 16.95
CA VAL A 282 8.25 -28.23 17.58
C VAL A 282 8.85 -27.31 18.65
N VAL A 283 8.60 -26.00 18.51
CA VAL A 283 9.02 -24.96 19.47
C VAL A 283 7.83 -24.06 19.79
N ASP A 284 7.81 -23.50 20.98
CA ASP A 284 6.80 -22.51 21.33
C ASP A 284 7.27 -21.13 20.84
N SER A 285 6.50 -20.53 19.92
CA SER A 285 6.73 -19.18 19.41
C SER A 285 5.43 -18.39 19.34
N TYR A 286 5.52 -17.07 19.30
CA TYR A 286 4.37 -16.22 19.01
C TYR A 286 3.84 -16.51 17.60
N GLY A 287 2.52 -16.47 17.44
CA GLY A 287 1.90 -16.76 16.16
C GLY A 287 1.82 -18.25 15.78
N GLY A 288 2.18 -19.18 16.71
CA GLY A 288 2.01 -20.62 16.46
C GLY A 288 0.56 -20.95 16.09
N GLY A 289 0.34 -21.44 14.86
CA GLY A 289 -0.98 -21.71 14.28
C GLY A 289 -1.36 -20.79 13.11
N ILE A 290 -0.67 -19.68 12.89
CA ILE A 290 -1.03 -18.67 11.89
C ILE A 290 -0.94 -19.21 10.44
N CYS A 291 -0.07 -20.17 10.15
CA CYS A 291 -0.05 -20.85 8.86
C CYS A 291 -1.37 -21.53 8.50
N GLN A 292 -2.22 -21.85 9.47
CA GLN A 292 -3.56 -22.37 9.20
C GLN A 292 -4.48 -21.25 8.71
N VAL A 293 -4.28 -20.01 9.17
CA VAL A 293 -5.02 -18.83 8.69
C VAL A 293 -4.70 -18.61 7.21
N SER A 294 -3.42 -18.53 6.85
CA SER A 294 -3.03 -18.37 5.44
C SER A 294 -3.47 -19.54 4.56
N THR A 295 -3.39 -20.77 5.07
CA THR A 295 -3.84 -21.96 4.33
C THR A 295 -5.35 -21.95 4.09
N THR A 296 -6.15 -21.58 5.10
CA THR A 296 -7.62 -21.54 4.94
C THR A 296 -8.03 -20.45 3.97
N LEU A 297 -7.38 -19.28 4.03
CA LEU A 297 -7.56 -18.22 3.05
C LEU A 297 -7.12 -18.67 1.64
N TYR A 298 -6.00 -19.39 1.52
CA TYR A 298 -5.54 -19.92 0.23
C TYR A 298 -6.58 -20.84 -0.42
N VAL A 299 -7.26 -21.67 0.35
CA VAL A 299 -8.38 -22.50 -0.15
C VAL A 299 -9.51 -21.65 -0.70
N ALA A 300 -9.86 -20.54 0.00
CA ALA A 300 -10.88 -19.60 -0.50
C ALA A 300 -10.42 -18.88 -1.77
N VAL A 301 -9.16 -18.44 -1.82
CA VAL A 301 -8.52 -17.79 -2.99
C VAL A 301 -8.53 -18.71 -4.21
N LEU A 302 -8.18 -19.98 -4.02
CA LEU A 302 -8.25 -20.98 -5.10
C LEU A 302 -9.66 -21.10 -5.67
N LYS A 303 -10.68 -21.24 -4.80
CA LYS A 303 -12.08 -21.39 -5.24
C LYS A 303 -12.64 -20.10 -5.85
N ALA A 304 -12.17 -18.93 -5.39
CA ALA A 304 -12.46 -17.65 -6.03
C ALA A 304 -11.73 -17.46 -7.37
N GLU A 305 -10.78 -18.35 -7.68
CA GLU A 305 -9.95 -18.33 -8.90
C GLU A 305 -9.10 -17.05 -9.03
N LEU A 306 -8.69 -16.47 -7.90
CA LEU A 306 -7.80 -15.31 -7.88
C LEU A 306 -6.37 -15.72 -8.25
N GLU A 307 -5.62 -14.80 -8.83
CA GLU A 307 -4.24 -15.00 -9.26
C GLU A 307 -3.29 -15.03 -8.07
N VAL A 308 -2.72 -16.19 -7.76
CA VAL A 308 -1.75 -16.36 -6.68
C VAL A 308 -0.35 -16.04 -7.19
N THR A 309 0.27 -14.99 -6.66
CA THR A 309 1.60 -14.52 -7.08
C THR A 309 2.71 -15.09 -6.22
N GLU A 310 2.44 -15.40 -4.94
CA GLU A 310 3.41 -16.01 -4.03
C GLU A 310 2.72 -17.03 -3.12
N ARG A 311 3.32 -18.21 -3.04
CA ARG A 311 2.85 -19.28 -2.14
C ARG A 311 3.97 -20.27 -1.83
N TYR A 312 4.11 -20.66 -0.59
CA TYR A 312 5.04 -21.69 -0.13
C TYR A 312 4.31 -22.86 0.52
N SER A 313 4.78 -24.08 0.27
CA SER A 313 4.32 -25.24 1.05
C SER A 313 4.99 -25.29 2.41
N HIS A 314 4.36 -25.99 3.36
CA HIS A 314 5.02 -26.37 4.60
C HIS A 314 6.21 -27.32 4.33
N SER A 315 7.18 -27.31 5.23
CA SER A 315 8.31 -28.25 5.16
C SER A 315 7.92 -29.69 5.52
N MET A 316 6.84 -29.86 6.30
CA MET A 316 6.24 -31.14 6.68
C MET A 316 4.75 -31.13 6.32
N ILE A 317 4.18 -32.31 6.09
CA ILE A 317 2.75 -32.43 5.77
C ILE A 317 1.88 -31.92 6.90
N VAL A 318 0.86 -31.13 6.55
CA VAL A 318 -0.20 -30.70 7.47
C VAL A 318 -1.44 -31.57 7.25
N HIS A 319 -2.32 -31.67 8.25
CA HIS A 319 -3.44 -32.62 8.22
C HIS A 319 -4.82 -31.96 8.13
N TYR A 320 -4.87 -30.61 8.09
CA TYR A 320 -6.12 -29.86 8.03
C TYR A 320 -6.54 -29.49 6.61
N VAL A 321 -5.68 -29.76 5.63
CA VAL A 321 -5.97 -29.70 4.18
C VAL A 321 -5.26 -30.83 3.47
N ASP A 322 -5.67 -31.12 2.24
CA ASP A 322 -4.97 -32.06 1.35
C ASP A 322 -3.59 -31.53 0.93
N PRO A 323 -2.62 -32.42 0.63
CA PRO A 323 -1.30 -32.03 0.17
C PRO A 323 -1.36 -31.06 -1.02
N SER A 324 -0.49 -30.06 -1.03
CA SER A 324 -0.43 -28.97 -2.03
C SER A 324 -1.57 -27.96 -1.97
N MET A 325 -2.53 -28.10 -1.05
CA MET A 325 -3.53 -27.09 -0.73
C MET A 325 -3.16 -26.20 0.46
N ASP A 326 -1.97 -26.35 0.99
CA ASP A 326 -1.43 -25.57 2.10
C ASP A 326 -0.67 -24.33 1.62
N ALA A 327 -0.64 -23.29 2.45
CA ALA A 327 0.16 -22.09 2.27
C ALA A 327 0.86 -21.74 3.59
N ALA A 328 2.18 -21.89 3.64
CA ALA A 328 2.98 -21.59 4.82
C ALA A 328 3.45 -20.12 4.76
N ILE A 329 3.36 -19.44 5.90
CA ILE A 329 3.93 -18.10 6.09
C ILE A 329 5.02 -18.12 7.15
N ALA A 330 6.00 -17.24 7.01
CA ALA A 330 7.08 -17.04 7.97
C ALA A 330 7.63 -15.63 7.78
N GLU A 331 7.61 -14.84 8.83
CA GLU A 331 7.99 -13.43 8.82
C GLU A 331 9.32 -13.18 8.09
N GLY A 332 9.28 -12.33 7.05
CA GLY A 332 10.41 -11.99 6.18
C GLY A 332 10.93 -13.10 5.27
N LEU A 333 10.28 -14.29 5.22
CA LEU A 333 10.78 -15.45 4.48
C LEU A 333 9.75 -16.11 3.56
N LYS A 334 8.49 -16.14 3.95
CA LYS A 334 7.42 -16.83 3.21
C LYS A 334 6.12 -16.08 3.36
N ASP A 335 5.46 -15.82 2.27
CA ASP A 335 4.16 -15.18 2.25
C ASP A 335 3.15 -15.95 1.39
N LEU A 336 1.89 -15.61 1.56
CA LEU A 336 0.82 -15.89 0.63
C LEU A 336 0.37 -14.56 0.04
N LYS A 337 0.57 -14.41 -1.27
CA LYS A 337 0.13 -13.23 -2.02
C LYS A 337 -0.77 -13.62 -3.18
N PHE A 338 -1.75 -12.77 -3.45
CA PHE A 338 -2.63 -12.92 -4.60
C PHE A 338 -3.10 -11.55 -5.08
N ILE A 339 -3.44 -11.47 -6.36
CA ILE A 339 -3.99 -10.28 -7.00
C ILE A 339 -5.50 -10.47 -7.16
N ASN A 340 -6.25 -9.41 -6.90
CA ASN A 340 -7.63 -9.35 -7.35
C ASN A 340 -7.66 -9.12 -8.87
N ASN A 341 -7.76 -10.20 -9.62
CA ASN A 341 -7.85 -10.20 -11.08
C ASN A 341 -9.29 -10.10 -11.61
N THR A 342 -10.25 -9.73 -10.75
CA THR A 342 -11.66 -9.50 -11.14
C THR A 342 -11.90 -8.04 -11.55
N ASP A 343 -13.08 -7.75 -12.06
CA ASP A 343 -13.51 -6.42 -12.53
C ASP A 343 -14.05 -5.50 -11.42
N ALA A 344 -14.22 -6.03 -10.19
CA ALA A 344 -14.75 -5.31 -9.04
C ALA A 344 -13.89 -5.57 -7.79
N PRO A 345 -14.00 -4.75 -6.73
CA PRO A 345 -13.38 -5.05 -5.45
C PRO A 345 -13.83 -6.41 -4.91
N ILE A 346 -12.97 -7.07 -4.15
CA ILE A 346 -13.32 -8.24 -3.36
C ILE A 346 -13.29 -7.90 -1.88
N TYR A 347 -14.17 -8.53 -1.12
CA TYR A 347 -14.27 -8.43 0.33
C TYR A 347 -13.92 -9.78 0.96
N ILE A 348 -12.98 -9.77 1.90
CA ILE A 348 -12.56 -10.97 2.62
C ILE A 348 -13.26 -11.00 3.98
N GLU A 349 -14.18 -11.95 4.15
CA GLU A 349 -14.79 -12.26 5.44
C GLU A 349 -14.03 -13.39 6.11
N ALA A 350 -13.75 -13.27 7.41
CA ALA A 350 -13.11 -14.30 8.20
C ALA A 350 -13.85 -14.50 9.51
N SER A 351 -13.97 -15.75 9.94
CA SER A 351 -14.51 -16.10 11.26
C SER A 351 -13.76 -17.27 11.89
N ALA A 352 -13.58 -17.19 13.22
CA ALA A 352 -12.88 -18.18 14.02
C ALA A 352 -13.65 -18.39 15.32
N ASP A 353 -14.37 -19.52 15.45
CA ASP A 353 -15.25 -19.82 16.58
C ASP A 353 -14.60 -20.61 17.72
N GLY A 354 -13.28 -20.84 17.66
CA GLY A 354 -12.53 -21.67 18.61
C GLY A 354 -12.47 -23.15 18.24
N SER A 355 -13.15 -23.56 17.17
CA SER A 355 -13.16 -24.91 16.61
C SER A 355 -12.90 -24.89 15.10
N THR A 356 -13.61 -24.03 14.40
CA THR A 356 -13.61 -23.91 12.94
C THR A 356 -13.11 -22.55 12.55
N LEU A 357 -12.20 -22.51 11.58
CA LEU A 357 -11.75 -21.32 10.89
C LEU A 357 -12.36 -21.30 9.50
N HIS A 358 -13.00 -20.20 9.17
CA HIS A 358 -13.67 -20.01 7.88
C HIS A 358 -13.24 -18.69 7.24
N PHE A 359 -13.00 -18.72 5.94
CA PHE A 359 -12.81 -17.57 5.07
C PHE A 359 -13.80 -17.62 3.92
N ALA A 360 -14.37 -16.49 3.58
CA ALA A 360 -15.22 -16.30 2.41
C ALA A 360 -14.74 -15.06 1.63
N ILE A 361 -14.65 -15.19 0.33
CA ILE A 361 -14.29 -14.09 -0.57
C ILE A 361 -15.55 -13.74 -1.36
N TYR A 362 -16.00 -12.51 -1.18
CA TYR A 362 -17.15 -11.95 -1.89
C TYR A 362 -16.69 -10.96 -2.94
N GLY A 363 -17.43 -10.86 -4.03
CA GLY A 363 -17.12 -9.96 -5.13
C GLY A 363 -18.26 -9.89 -6.14
N HIS A 364 -17.92 -9.65 -7.39
CA HIS A 364 -18.84 -9.66 -8.52
C HIS A 364 -18.68 -10.98 -9.29
N GLU A 365 -19.71 -11.83 -9.27
CA GLU A 365 -19.68 -13.10 -9.99
C GLU A 365 -19.97 -12.87 -11.48
N THR A 366 -18.96 -13.12 -12.29
CA THR A 366 -19.04 -12.98 -13.75
C THR A 366 -18.84 -14.31 -14.49
N ARG A 367 -18.57 -15.40 -13.76
CA ARG A 367 -18.36 -16.74 -14.33
C ARG A 367 -19.69 -17.33 -14.80
N ASP A 368 -19.63 -18.12 -15.86
CA ASP A 368 -20.83 -18.84 -16.36
C ASP A 368 -21.39 -19.77 -15.26
N PRO A 369 -22.71 -19.71 -14.94
CA PRO A 369 -23.33 -20.56 -13.93
C PRO A 369 -23.21 -22.07 -14.19
N ASN A 370 -22.99 -22.47 -15.43
CA ASN A 370 -22.80 -23.87 -15.81
C ASN A 370 -21.34 -24.34 -15.73
N ARG A 371 -20.42 -23.41 -15.48
CA ARG A 371 -19.02 -23.69 -15.29
C ARG A 371 -18.77 -24.13 -13.86
N THR A 372 -18.10 -25.26 -13.68
CA THR A 372 -17.72 -25.75 -12.36
C THR A 372 -16.22 -25.91 -12.27
N VAL A 373 -15.67 -25.57 -11.09
CA VAL A 373 -14.23 -25.69 -10.79
C VAL A 373 -14.04 -26.54 -9.55
N ARG A 374 -13.13 -27.51 -9.63
CA ARG A 374 -12.71 -28.32 -8.50
C ARG A 374 -11.18 -28.44 -8.45
N TYR A 375 -10.68 -28.69 -7.27
CA TYR A 375 -9.25 -28.88 -7.03
C TYR A 375 -8.99 -30.30 -6.55
N GLU A 376 -7.99 -30.96 -7.12
CA GLU A 376 -7.61 -32.33 -6.79
C GLU A 376 -6.13 -32.38 -6.40
N SER A 377 -5.85 -32.91 -5.22
CA SER A 377 -4.50 -33.21 -4.77
C SER A 377 -4.08 -34.59 -5.23
N GLU A 378 -2.91 -34.69 -5.85
CA GLU A 378 -2.30 -35.94 -6.29
C GLU A 378 -0.97 -36.15 -5.57
N THR A 379 -0.88 -37.13 -4.69
CA THR A 379 0.39 -37.56 -4.10
C THR A 379 1.16 -38.41 -5.09
N THR A 380 2.31 -37.91 -5.54
CA THR A 380 3.14 -38.58 -6.58
C THR A 380 4.23 -39.48 -6.03
N ASN A 381 4.66 -39.23 -4.79
CA ASN A 381 5.67 -40.03 -4.10
C ASN A 381 5.49 -39.93 -2.59
N THR A 382 5.84 -41.03 -1.88
CA THR A 382 5.89 -41.08 -0.41
C THR A 382 7.20 -41.68 0.06
N GLU A 383 7.72 -41.19 1.18
CA GLU A 383 8.94 -41.66 1.82
C GLU A 383 8.67 -41.94 3.31
N ASP A 384 8.73 -43.22 3.71
CA ASP A 384 8.45 -43.62 5.09
C ASP A 384 9.53 -43.13 6.06
N PRO A 385 9.17 -42.79 7.31
CA PRO A 385 10.12 -42.42 8.35
C PRO A 385 11.18 -43.49 8.57
N THR A 386 12.41 -43.06 8.72
CA THR A 386 13.51 -43.96 9.06
C THR A 386 13.82 -43.84 10.55
N PRO A 387 13.94 -44.96 11.28
CA PRO A 387 14.32 -44.88 12.68
C PRO A 387 15.75 -44.38 12.85
N SER A 388 15.92 -43.35 13.66
CA SER A 388 17.20 -42.77 14.07
C SER A 388 17.44 -43.07 15.54
N LEU A 389 18.56 -43.72 15.85
CA LEU A 389 18.97 -43.96 17.21
C LEU A 389 19.84 -42.81 17.69
N THR A 390 19.35 -42.04 18.67
CA THR A 390 20.10 -40.97 19.33
C THR A 390 20.61 -41.43 20.68
N GLU A 391 21.86 -41.12 21.02
CA GLU A 391 22.48 -41.42 22.29
C GLU A 391 22.04 -40.37 23.32
N ASP A 392 21.37 -40.79 24.38
CA ASP A 392 20.99 -39.92 25.51
C ASP A 392 21.73 -40.36 26.76
N ALA A 393 22.66 -39.52 27.22
CA ALA A 393 23.47 -39.76 28.42
C ALA A 393 22.66 -39.69 29.71
N ASN A 394 21.44 -39.12 29.68
CA ASN A 394 20.57 -38.95 30.85
C ASN A 394 19.42 -39.95 30.91
N ALA A 395 19.26 -40.79 29.92
CA ALA A 395 18.21 -41.80 29.89
C ALA A 395 18.44 -42.87 30.93
N SER A 396 17.38 -43.28 31.64
CA SER A 396 17.43 -44.36 32.64
C SER A 396 17.67 -45.70 31.98
N PHE A 397 18.41 -46.57 32.65
CA PHE A 397 18.78 -47.89 32.15
C PHE A 397 17.58 -48.78 31.82
N GLY A 398 17.44 -49.16 30.58
CA GLY A 398 16.47 -50.14 30.11
C GLY A 398 15.17 -49.59 29.56
N THR A 399 14.95 -48.28 29.55
CA THR A 399 13.83 -47.63 28.91
C THR A 399 14.21 -47.25 27.49
N ILE A 400 13.43 -47.70 26.51
CA ILE A 400 13.41 -47.18 25.15
C ILE A 400 12.18 -46.30 25.06
N GLU A 401 12.32 -44.99 25.31
CA GLU A 401 11.25 -44.03 25.09
C GLU A 401 11.41 -43.45 23.71
N GLN A 402 10.36 -43.50 22.90
CA GLN A 402 10.29 -42.81 21.63
C GLN A 402 10.15 -41.31 21.91
N THR A 403 11.21 -40.55 21.64
CA THR A 403 11.23 -39.10 21.92
C THR A 403 10.64 -38.25 20.80
N SER A 404 10.54 -38.78 19.60
CA SER A 404 9.79 -38.15 18.52
C SER A 404 9.26 -39.20 17.54
N TYR A 405 8.06 -38.94 17.03
CA TYR A 405 7.49 -39.73 15.94
C TYR A 405 8.07 -39.18 14.63
N GLY A 406 8.43 -40.09 13.73
CA GLY A 406 8.83 -39.72 12.38
C GLY A 406 7.60 -39.32 11.56
N TYR A 407 7.74 -38.33 10.72
CA TYR A 407 6.71 -37.95 9.74
C TYR A 407 7.07 -38.46 8.37
N GLN A 408 6.07 -38.97 7.64
CA GLN A 408 6.24 -39.40 6.26
C GLN A 408 6.54 -38.21 5.35
N GLY A 409 7.57 -38.32 4.53
CA GLY A 409 7.82 -37.39 3.45
C GLY A 409 6.92 -37.68 2.25
N SER A 410 6.53 -36.65 1.54
CA SER A 410 5.73 -36.82 0.33
C SER A 410 5.98 -35.73 -0.69
N THR A 411 5.66 -36.02 -1.95
CA THR A 411 5.58 -35.03 -3.02
C THR A 411 4.19 -35.08 -3.60
N ALA A 412 3.56 -33.92 -3.74
CA ALA A 412 2.21 -33.81 -4.25
C ALA A 412 2.09 -32.69 -5.30
N ARG A 413 1.05 -32.77 -6.10
CA ARG A 413 0.64 -31.78 -7.08
C ARG A 413 -0.80 -31.38 -6.84
N LEU A 414 -1.12 -30.12 -7.05
CA LEU A 414 -2.49 -29.64 -7.05
C LEU A 414 -2.94 -29.39 -8.50
N TRP A 415 -4.09 -29.93 -8.83
CA TRP A 415 -4.73 -29.78 -10.12
C TRP A 415 -5.99 -28.95 -10.01
N LYS A 416 -6.15 -27.98 -10.88
CA LYS A 416 -7.42 -27.29 -11.15
C LYS A 416 -8.11 -27.99 -12.29
N ILE A 417 -9.36 -28.39 -12.07
CA ILE A 417 -10.19 -29.07 -13.08
C ILE A 417 -11.41 -28.18 -13.30
N VAL A 418 -11.52 -27.70 -14.52
CA VAL A 418 -12.62 -26.84 -14.97
C VAL A 418 -13.49 -27.66 -15.90
N ASN A 419 -14.77 -27.73 -15.59
CA ASN A 419 -15.78 -28.26 -16.50
C ASN A 419 -16.59 -27.08 -17.04
N ASP A 420 -16.46 -26.82 -18.31
CA ASP A 420 -17.19 -25.80 -19.04
C ASP A 420 -18.11 -26.47 -20.07
N ASN A 421 -19.42 -26.45 -19.78
CA ASN A 421 -20.43 -27.01 -20.64
C ASN A 421 -20.13 -28.47 -21.09
N GLY A 422 -19.58 -29.30 -20.18
CA GLY A 422 -19.23 -30.70 -20.41
C GLY A 422 -17.85 -30.93 -20.97
N ASN A 423 -17.08 -29.88 -21.27
CA ASN A 423 -15.68 -29.96 -21.64
C ASN A 423 -14.82 -29.83 -20.39
N GLU A 424 -14.12 -30.88 -20.01
CA GLU A 424 -13.22 -30.88 -18.85
C GLU A 424 -11.79 -30.54 -19.27
N THR A 425 -11.20 -29.56 -18.61
CA THR A 425 -9.77 -29.21 -18.73
C THR A 425 -9.10 -29.40 -17.37
N LYS A 426 -7.83 -29.86 -17.38
CA LYS A 426 -7.05 -30.11 -16.20
C LYS A 426 -5.70 -29.39 -16.29
N GLU A 427 -5.43 -28.53 -15.32
CA GLU A 427 -4.21 -27.71 -15.25
C GLU A 427 -3.51 -27.92 -13.90
N GLN A 428 -2.17 -27.98 -13.90
CA GLN A 428 -1.40 -28.05 -12.66
C GLN A 428 -1.23 -26.67 -12.06
N VAL A 429 -1.79 -26.44 -10.87
CA VAL A 429 -1.69 -25.18 -10.12
C VAL A 429 -0.31 -25.04 -9.48
N ASN A 430 0.12 -26.07 -8.74
CA ASN A 430 1.38 -26.07 -8.03
C ASN A 430 1.91 -27.48 -7.76
N SER A 431 3.11 -27.57 -7.16
CA SER A 431 3.67 -28.80 -6.60
C SER A 431 4.33 -28.51 -5.26
N SER A 432 4.30 -29.49 -4.36
CA SER A 432 4.84 -29.38 -3.00
C SER A 432 5.69 -30.59 -2.66
N THR A 433 6.73 -30.37 -1.86
CA THR A 433 7.57 -31.42 -1.32
C THR A 433 7.64 -31.29 0.18
N TYR A 434 7.16 -32.32 0.88
CA TYR A 434 7.17 -32.42 2.32
C TYR A 434 8.29 -33.34 2.77
N ARG A 435 9.10 -32.86 3.70
CA ARG A 435 10.30 -33.59 4.15
C ARG A 435 9.91 -34.72 5.08
N MET A 436 10.52 -35.85 4.92
CA MET A 436 10.50 -36.95 5.87
C MET A 436 11.32 -36.55 7.11
N THR A 437 10.78 -36.82 8.29
CA THR A 437 11.54 -36.73 9.54
C THR A 437 11.75 -38.11 10.12
N SER A 438 12.94 -38.34 10.67
CA SER A 438 13.29 -39.60 11.30
C SER A 438 12.59 -39.77 12.66
N GLU A 439 12.20 -40.98 12.94
CA GLU A 439 11.78 -41.36 14.29
C GLU A 439 13.00 -41.40 15.22
N SER A 440 13.01 -40.62 16.32
CA SER A 440 14.12 -40.58 17.26
C SER A 440 13.86 -41.54 18.43
N ILE A 441 14.73 -42.52 18.56
CA ILE A 441 14.70 -43.52 19.65
C ILE A 441 15.98 -43.36 20.45
N PRO A 442 15.95 -42.82 21.69
CA PRO A 442 17.10 -42.77 22.59
C PRO A 442 17.49 -44.16 23.09
N TRP A 443 18.78 -44.40 23.25
CA TRP A 443 19.32 -45.65 23.74
C TRP A 443 20.44 -45.45 24.76
N GLU A 444 20.63 -46.42 25.63
CA GLU A 444 21.53 -46.33 26.77
C GLU A 444 22.83 -47.12 26.62
N GLN A 445 23.92 -46.59 27.22
CA GLN A 445 25.24 -47.22 27.25
C GLN A 445 25.41 -48.16 28.46
N ARG A 446 25.07 -49.46 28.41
CA ARG A 446 25.66 -50.46 29.30
C ARG A 446 25.84 -51.85 28.65
N ARG A 447 26.80 -52.63 29.22
CA ARG A 447 27.34 -53.86 28.64
C ARG A 447 26.34 -54.96 28.24
N THR A 448 25.13 -54.98 28.77
CA THR A 448 24.12 -55.99 28.40
C THR A 448 23.41 -55.60 27.10
N MET A 449 23.34 -54.34 26.75
CA MET A 449 22.79 -53.88 25.50
C MET A 449 23.76 -54.01 24.33
N GLN A 450 25.08 -54.10 24.60
CA GLN A 450 26.05 -54.33 23.53
C GLN A 450 25.72 -55.58 22.70
N ARG A 451 25.11 -56.63 23.31
CA ARG A 451 24.65 -57.79 22.54
C ARG A 451 23.40 -57.51 21.71
N ARG A 452 22.44 -56.71 22.22
CA ARG A 452 21.23 -56.33 21.47
C ARG A 452 21.57 -55.29 20.41
N VAL A 453 22.38 -54.30 20.73
CA VAL A 453 22.90 -53.29 19.75
C VAL A 453 23.74 -53.96 18.68
N ARG A 454 24.62 -54.93 19.02
CA ARG A 454 25.33 -55.74 18.00
C ARG A 454 24.35 -56.50 17.11
N LYS A 455 23.23 -56.98 17.62
CA LYS A 455 22.18 -57.67 16.86
C LYS A 455 21.41 -56.70 15.96
N CYS A 456 21.04 -55.51 16.47
CA CYS A 456 20.41 -54.45 15.70
C CYS A 456 21.37 -53.87 14.64
N ARG A 457 22.63 -53.55 15.01
CA ARG A 457 23.67 -53.13 14.03
C ARG A 457 23.93 -54.20 12.95
N ARG A 458 23.89 -55.48 13.33
CA ARG A 458 23.99 -56.57 12.32
C ARG A 458 22.78 -56.59 11.39
N ARG A 459 21.54 -56.40 11.92
CA ARG A 459 20.33 -56.32 11.10
C ARG A 459 20.35 -55.07 10.19
N LEU A 460 20.71 -53.91 10.75
CA LEU A 460 20.82 -52.67 10.00
C LEU A 460 21.91 -52.76 8.92
N ARG A 461 23.09 -53.31 9.24
CA ARG A 461 24.12 -53.60 8.26
C ARG A 461 23.65 -54.58 7.16
N GLN A 462 22.87 -55.61 7.54
CA GLN A 462 22.30 -56.53 6.57
C GLN A 462 21.28 -55.85 5.64
N MET A 463 20.44 -55.01 6.19
CA MET A 463 19.49 -54.22 5.38
C MET A 463 20.20 -53.22 4.43
N ILE A 464 21.19 -52.48 4.96
CA ILE A 464 22.02 -51.59 4.14
C ILE A 464 22.75 -52.39 3.02
N LEU A 465 23.35 -53.53 3.38
CA LEU A 465 24.02 -54.41 2.42
C LEU A 465 23.02 -54.99 1.40
N GLN A 466 21.81 -55.35 1.84
CA GLN A 466 20.75 -55.79 0.91
C GLN A 466 20.32 -54.65 -0.03
N LYS A 467 20.12 -53.42 0.51
CA LYS A 467 19.80 -52.25 -0.30
C LYS A 467 20.92 -51.91 -1.28
N GLN A 468 22.19 -51.96 -0.82
CA GLN A 468 23.35 -51.77 -1.68
C GLN A 468 23.47 -52.86 -2.76
N ARG A 469 23.26 -54.14 -2.40
CA ARG A 469 23.25 -55.26 -3.38
C ARG A 469 22.10 -55.13 -4.37
N LYS A 470 20.91 -54.65 -3.89
CA LYS A 470 19.78 -54.38 -4.78
C LYS A 470 20.09 -53.20 -5.74
N LEU A 471 20.74 -52.17 -5.23
CA LEU A 471 21.19 -51.01 -6.02
C LEU A 471 22.26 -51.44 -7.03
N GLN A 472 23.28 -52.22 -6.60
CA GLN A 472 24.32 -52.76 -7.49
C GLN A 472 23.74 -53.69 -8.57
N ARG A 473 22.76 -54.57 -8.22
CA ARG A 473 22.05 -55.41 -9.18
C ARG A 473 21.27 -54.58 -10.19
N ASN A 474 20.61 -53.52 -9.73
CA ASN A 474 19.85 -52.60 -10.60
C ASN A 474 20.82 -51.81 -11.51
N THR A 475 21.93 -51.32 -10.97
CA THR A 475 22.97 -50.61 -11.74
C THR A 475 23.63 -51.58 -12.76
N ALA A 476 23.98 -52.81 -12.32
CA ALA A 476 24.52 -53.83 -13.21
C ALA A 476 23.51 -54.23 -14.33
N ARG A 477 22.22 -54.32 -13.97
CA ARG A 477 21.14 -54.56 -14.94
C ARG A 477 21.02 -53.39 -15.94
N ALA A 478 21.06 -52.14 -15.43
CA ALA A 478 21.02 -50.93 -16.28
C ALA A 478 22.24 -50.84 -17.21
N VAL A 479 23.45 -51.15 -16.68
CA VAL A 479 24.68 -51.19 -17.47
C VAL A 479 24.58 -52.30 -18.52
N ARG A 480 24.10 -53.52 -18.14
CA ARG A 480 23.89 -54.62 -19.07
C ARG A 480 22.90 -54.27 -20.18
N HIS A 481 21.81 -53.59 -19.83
CA HIS A 481 20.85 -53.08 -20.83
C HIS A 481 21.45 -52.00 -21.74
N ARG A 482 22.31 -51.10 -21.20
CA ARG A 482 23.04 -50.09 -22.02
C ARG A 482 24.04 -50.76 -22.96
N VAL A 483 24.78 -51.76 -22.46
CA VAL A 483 25.73 -52.51 -23.28
C VAL A 483 25.00 -53.29 -24.39
N LEU A 484 23.90 -53.98 -24.06
CA LEU A 484 23.07 -54.67 -25.03
C LEU A 484 22.43 -53.73 -26.07
N ARG A 485 21.96 -52.56 -25.63
CA ARG A 485 21.49 -51.53 -26.58
C ARG A 485 22.61 -50.99 -27.48
N ARG A 486 23.83 -50.79 -26.94
CA ARG A 486 25.00 -50.40 -27.76
C ARG A 486 25.35 -51.50 -28.75
N ARG A 487 25.43 -52.79 -28.31
CA ARG A 487 25.71 -53.92 -29.22
C ARG A 487 24.64 -54.06 -30.33
N ARG A 488 23.34 -53.89 -29.98
CA ARG A 488 22.26 -53.88 -30.99
C ARG A 488 22.37 -52.70 -31.96
N LYS A 489 22.70 -51.49 -31.49
CA LYS A 489 22.95 -50.33 -32.37
C LYS A 489 24.18 -50.56 -33.27
N THR A 490 25.27 -51.11 -32.70
CA THR A 490 26.48 -51.40 -33.47
C THR A 490 26.21 -52.51 -34.51
N ALA A 491 25.51 -53.60 -34.15
CA ALA A 491 25.09 -54.63 -35.07
C ALA A 491 24.17 -54.10 -36.17
N ALA A 492 23.24 -53.23 -35.82
CA ALA A 492 22.37 -52.56 -36.80
C ALA A 492 23.17 -51.67 -37.77
N MET A 493 24.17 -50.93 -37.24
CA MET A 493 25.05 -50.08 -38.07
C MET A 493 25.94 -50.93 -38.98
N ILE A 494 26.46 -52.09 -38.48
CA ILE A 494 27.21 -53.01 -39.29
C ILE A 494 26.32 -53.60 -40.40
N ARG A 495 25.09 -53.98 -40.07
CA ARG A 495 24.11 -54.46 -41.06
C ARG A 495 23.78 -53.38 -42.11
N ILE A 496 23.58 -52.14 -41.69
CA ILE A 496 23.38 -51.06 -42.65
C ILE A 496 24.61 -50.81 -43.52
N ARG A 497 25.81 -50.88 -42.92
CA ARG A 497 27.08 -50.78 -43.70
C ARG A 497 27.26 -51.88 -44.67
N MET A 498 26.91 -53.16 -44.33
CA MET A 498 26.96 -54.30 -45.26
C MET A 498 25.90 -54.13 -46.37
N VAL A 499 24.69 -53.69 -46.05
CA VAL A 499 23.67 -53.46 -47.08
C VAL A 499 24.08 -52.31 -48.02
N ARG A 500 24.68 -51.24 -47.48
CA ARG A 500 25.27 -50.16 -48.30
C ARG A 500 26.41 -50.67 -49.17
N LYS A 501 27.33 -51.51 -48.62
CA LYS A 501 28.42 -52.07 -49.39
C LYS A 501 27.92 -53.00 -50.52
N ARG A 502 26.86 -53.81 -50.26
CA ARG A 502 26.18 -54.59 -51.28
C ARG A 502 25.49 -53.76 -52.36
N ARG A 503 24.85 -52.63 -51.96
CA ARG A 503 24.24 -51.71 -52.93
C ARG A 503 25.26 -50.94 -53.75
N THR A 504 26.42 -50.57 -53.17
CA THR A 504 27.51 -49.92 -53.91
C THR A 504 28.18 -50.88 -54.87
N THR A 505 28.40 -52.17 -54.47
CA THR A 505 28.95 -53.18 -55.35
C THR A 505 28.01 -53.51 -56.52
N ALA A 506 26.68 -53.56 -56.23
CA ALA A 506 25.66 -53.76 -57.27
C ALA A 506 25.55 -52.53 -58.22
N ALA A 507 25.71 -51.32 -57.66
CA ALA A 507 25.73 -50.10 -58.48
C ALA A 507 27.00 -50.00 -59.36
N ILE A 508 28.16 -50.47 -58.84
CA ILE A 508 29.40 -50.48 -59.59
C ILE A 508 29.33 -51.57 -60.71
N GLN A 509 28.72 -52.73 -60.43
CA GLN A 509 28.48 -53.73 -61.45
C GLN A 509 27.43 -53.24 -62.50
N ARG A 510 26.41 -52.52 -62.14
CA ARG A 510 25.51 -51.90 -63.12
C ARG A 510 26.17 -50.78 -63.92
N LYS A 511 27.06 -49.98 -63.32
CA LYS A 511 27.80 -48.95 -64.05
C LYS A 511 28.82 -49.49 -65.00
N ARG A 512 29.39 -50.71 -64.74
CA ARG A 512 30.28 -51.43 -65.70
C ARG A 512 29.53 -52.07 -66.87
N ARG A 513 28.22 -52.35 -66.75
CA ARG A 513 27.39 -52.81 -67.86
C ARG A 513 26.86 -51.71 -68.78
N THR A 514 26.75 -50.47 -68.27
CA THR A 514 26.24 -49.30 -69.02
C THR A 514 27.37 -48.48 -69.67
N MET A 515 28.64 -48.74 -69.35
CA MET A 515 29.77 -48.03 -69.98
C MET A 515 30.29 -48.71 -71.24
N ARG A 516 29.54 -49.69 -71.81
CA ARG A 516 29.91 -50.27 -73.08
C ARG A 516 29.10 -49.77 -74.29
N THR A 517 28.23 -48.77 -74.05
CA THR A 517 27.50 -48.12 -75.15
C THR A 517 27.29 -46.64 -74.81
N ARG A 518 28.08 -45.85 -75.41
CA ARG A 518 27.92 -44.47 -75.87
C ARG A 518 29.11 -43.58 -75.51
N ARG A 519 30.01 -43.52 -76.43
CA ARG A 519 30.74 -42.28 -76.74
C ARG A 519 29.72 -41.30 -77.33
N PHE A 520 29.76 -40.07 -76.91
CA PHE A 520 29.65 -38.80 -77.68
C PHE A 520 29.49 -37.64 -76.73
N LEU A 521 30.49 -36.74 -76.67
CA LEU A 521 30.53 -35.31 -76.90
C LEU A 521 29.43 -34.44 -76.22
N VAL A 522 29.82 -33.45 -75.39
CA VAL A 522 29.99 -32.07 -75.79
C VAL A 522 30.01 -31.14 -74.50
N THR A 523 31.12 -30.39 -74.38
CA THR A 523 31.35 -29.03 -73.98
C THR A 523 30.56 -28.36 -72.84
N VAL A 524 31.29 -27.90 -71.82
CA VAL A 524 31.54 -26.56 -71.23
C VAL A 524 30.38 -25.59 -71.10
N ARG A 525 30.16 -25.20 -69.92
CA ARG A 525 30.07 -23.77 -69.54
C ARG A 525 30.17 -23.58 -68.02
N TRP A 526 31.08 -22.71 -67.62
CA TRP A 526 31.25 -22.14 -66.30
C TRP A 526 30.42 -20.90 -66.20
N GLU A 527 29.73 -20.69 -65.07
CA GLU A 527 29.54 -19.37 -64.50
C GLU A 527 29.28 -19.48 -62.96
N PRO A 528 29.81 -18.55 -62.18
CA PRO A 528 29.80 -18.60 -60.71
C PRO A 528 28.70 -17.73 -60.15
N VAL A 529 28.03 -18.18 -59.08
CA VAL A 529 27.19 -17.31 -58.25
C VAL A 529 27.43 -17.56 -56.78
N ASN A 530 28.10 -16.57 -56.25
CA ASN A 530 27.89 -15.88 -54.98
C ASN A 530 27.64 -16.67 -53.70
N CYS A 531 28.70 -16.67 -52.94
CA CYS A 531 28.73 -16.84 -51.48
C CYS A 531 28.24 -15.51 -50.86
N ASN A 532 27.13 -15.56 -50.12
CA ASN A 532 26.87 -14.70 -48.95
C ASN A 532 25.47 -15.05 -48.44
N ILE A 533 25.43 -15.55 -47.25
CA ILE A 533 24.40 -15.56 -46.22
C ILE A 533 24.61 -16.82 -45.37
N PHE A 534 25.41 -16.69 -44.38
CA PHE A 534 25.33 -17.41 -43.10
C PHE A 534 26.58 -17.07 -42.27
N ARG A 535 26.60 -15.83 -41.84
CA ARG A 535 27.52 -15.41 -40.77
C ARG A 535 26.77 -14.42 -39.91
N GLU A 536 25.97 -14.95 -38.97
CA GLU A 536 25.48 -14.24 -37.80
C GLU A 536 24.65 -15.23 -36.97
N LYS A 537 25.30 -15.88 -36.04
CA LYS A 537 24.75 -16.41 -34.78
C LYS A 537 25.70 -17.40 -34.13
N TRP A 538 26.87 -16.88 -33.80
CA TRP A 538 27.76 -17.61 -32.87
C TRP A 538 28.76 -16.63 -32.23
N GLU A 539 28.25 -15.66 -31.51
CA GLU A 539 29.05 -14.91 -30.53
C GLU A 539 28.10 -14.34 -29.47
N SER A 540 27.77 -15.16 -28.49
CA SER A 540 27.41 -14.70 -27.15
C SER A 540 27.16 -15.89 -26.23
N ARG A 541 28.23 -16.52 -25.81
CA ARG A 541 28.34 -17.26 -24.53
C ARG A 541 29.77 -17.66 -24.33
N GLY A 542 30.52 -16.76 -23.77
CA GLY A 542 31.85 -17.03 -23.31
C GLY A 542 32.32 -15.92 -22.39
N LYS A 543 31.95 -16.03 -21.13
CA LYS A 543 32.83 -15.56 -20.04
C LYS A 543 32.62 -16.46 -18.83
N ARG A 544 33.66 -17.18 -18.55
CA ARG A 544 33.95 -17.80 -17.26
C ARG A 544 34.19 -16.71 -16.23
N SER A 545 33.74 -16.88 -15.01
CA SER A 545 34.57 -16.69 -13.84
C SER A 545 34.02 -17.60 -12.74
N THR A 546 34.82 -18.56 -12.44
CA THR A 546 35.20 -19.04 -11.12
C THR A 546 34.95 -18.00 -10.05
N ASP A 547 34.16 -18.36 -9.03
CA ASP A 547 34.71 -18.56 -7.70
C ASP A 547 33.62 -19.09 -6.78
N SER A 548 34.06 -20.13 -6.11
CA SER A 548 33.45 -20.73 -4.94
C SER A 548 33.07 -19.68 -3.90
N VAL A 549 31.95 -19.87 -3.23
CA VAL A 549 31.90 -19.95 -1.77
C VAL A 549 30.63 -20.70 -1.38
N CYS A 550 30.83 -21.82 -0.69
CA CYS A 550 29.87 -22.45 0.19
C CYS A 550 29.32 -21.45 1.22
N PHE A 551 28.03 -21.52 1.51
CA PHE A 551 27.51 -21.60 2.89
C PHE A 551 26.05 -22.06 2.82
N PHE A 552 25.79 -23.21 3.32
CA PHE A 552 24.83 -23.64 4.33
C PHE A 552 23.80 -22.54 4.75
N VAL A 553 22.54 -22.77 4.55
CA VAL A 553 21.55 -23.25 5.56
C VAL A 553 20.40 -23.90 4.79
#